data_5da43abff11bd2065e5652decb0a430b
#
_entry.id   5da43abff11bd2065e5652decb0a430b
#
_cell.length_a   1.000
_cell.length_b   1.000
_cell.length_c   1.000
_cell.angle_alpha   90.00
_cell.angle_beta   90.00
_cell.angle_gamma   90.00
#
_symmetry.space_group_name_H-M   'P 1'
#
loop_
_entity.id
_entity.type
_entity.pdbx_description
1 polymer ?
#
loop_
_entity_poly.entity_id
_entity_poly.type
_entity_poly.pdbx_seq_one_letter_code
_entity_poly.pdbx_strand_id
1 'polypeptide(L)'
;MVRRIALTVVLFAGCIGCLALVTTANSAPSASAAGPYKPVASVRGVMTGQKLAFKQLQTSLTGTKDMDRPVAIQLTSEALAELANVNTYNNEKEDYRTWAGQLRDTAMELAGEAKKKDKADEDKMKSLLATLDATCKSCHDAYQ
;
A
#
# COMPACT_ATOMS: atom_id res chain seq x y z
N MET A 1 -22.72 -6.45 61.20
CA MET A 1 -23.46 -5.23 60.92
C MET A 1 -23.89 -5.24 59.47
N VAL A 2 -25.16 -5.54 59.25
CA VAL A 2 -25.78 -5.66 57.92
C VAL A 2 -26.41 -4.34 57.58
N ARG A 3 -26.00 -3.70 56.48
CA ARG A 3 -26.66 -2.48 56.00
C ARG A 3 -27.31 -2.77 54.65
N ARG A 4 -28.61 -2.98 54.72
CA ARG A 4 -29.51 -3.08 53.55
C ARG A 4 -29.65 -1.68 52.92
N ILE A 5 -29.40 -1.56 51.64
CA ILE A 5 -29.73 -0.38 50.86
C ILE A 5 -30.82 -0.77 49.86
N ALA A 6 -31.90 -0.03 49.98
CA ALA A 6 -33.18 -0.22 49.30
C ALA A 6 -33.09 0.05 47.78
N LEU A 7 -33.80 -0.81 47.09
CA LEU A 7 -34.02 -0.73 45.63
C LEU A 7 -35.13 0.31 45.36
N THR A 8 -34.82 1.41 44.71
CA THR A 8 -35.85 2.36 44.23
C THR A 8 -36.04 2.13 42.73
N VAL A 9 -37.15 1.48 42.41
CA VAL A 9 -37.63 1.30 41.04
C VAL A 9 -38.34 2.61 40.65
N VAL A 10 -37.80 3.32 39.69
CA VAL A 10 -38.48 4.43 39.01
C VAL A 10 -38.99 3.94 37.66
N LEU A 11 -40.27 3.71 37.60
CA LEU A 11 -41.06 3.50 36.39
C LEU A 11 -41.14 4.83 35.61
N PHE A 12 -40.49 4.93 34.45
CA PHE A 12 -40.82 5.95 33.46
C PHE A 12 -41.62 5.33 32.34
N ALA A 13 -42.89 5.60 32.35
CA ALA A 13 -43.82 5.30 31.25
C ALA A 13 -43.74 6.43 30.20
N GLY A 14 -43.69 6.06 28.94
CA GLY A 14 -44.31 6.76 27.86
C GLY A 14 -43.52 7.88 27.20
N CYS A 15 -42.95 7.60 26.04
CA CYS A 15 -43.03 8.46 24.86
C CYS A 15 -42.78 7.62 23.61
N ILE A 16 -43.86 7.23 22.96
CA ILE A 16 -43.82 6.70 21.58
C ILE A 16 -43.52 7.92 20.69
N GLY A 17 -42.25 8.13 20.39
CA GLY A 17 -41.78 9.10 19.43
C GLY A 17 -41.35 8.39 18.17
N CYS A 18 -42.04 8.65 17.07
CA CYS A 18 -41.70 8.16 15.70
C CYS A 18 -40.24 8.44 15.39
N LEU A 19 -39.40 7.41 15.41
CA LEU A 19 -38.08 7.44 14.81
C LEU A 19 -38.28 7.33 13.28
N ALA A 20 -38.35 8.48 12.60
CA ALA A 20 -38.17 8.52 11.16
C ALA A 20 -36.72 8.07 10.88
N LEU A 21 -36.59 6.84 10.39
CA LEU A 21 -35.36 6.33 9.81
C LEU A 21 -35.05 7.17 8.56
N VAL A 22 -34.24 8.22 8.75
CA VAL A 22 -33.56 8.88 7.65
C VAL A 22 -32.46 7.91 7.18
N THR A 23 -32.83 7.03 6.26
CA THR A 23 -31.85 6.30 5.46
C THR A 23 -31.15 7.33 4.58
N THR A 24 -30.04 7.90 5.04
CA THR A 24 -29.09 8.55 4.16
C THR A 24 -28.55 7.47 3.24
N ALA A 25 -29.13 7.37 2.03
CA ALA A 25 -28.53 6.65 0.94
C ALA A 25 -27.13 7.29 0.72
N ASN A 26 -26.09 6.69 1.30
CA ASN A 26 -24.73 6.93 0.89
C ASN A 26 -24.66 6.47 -0.58
N SER A 27 -24.95 7.38 -1.50
CA SER A 27 -24.60 7.20 -2.89
C SER A 27 -23.09 7.11 -2.92
N ALA A 28 -22.55 5.89 -2.89
CA ALA A 28 -21.17 5.67 -3.27
C ALA A 28 -20.98 6.42 -4.60
N PRO A 29 -19.92 7.26 -4.73
CA PRO A 29 -19.67 7.91 -6.00
C PRO A 29 -19.67 6.82 -7.06
N SER A 30 -20.61 6.94 -8.02
CA SER A 30 -20.65 6.06 -9.17
C SER A 30 -19.27 6.08 -9.76
N ALA A 31 -18.56 4.95 -9.71
CA ALA A 31 -17.28 4.81 -10.40
C ALA A 31 -17.61 5.12 -11.86
N SER A 32 -17.35 6.37 -12.25
CA SER A 32 -17.36 6.77 -13.65
C SER A 32 -16.53 5.71 -14.36
N ALA A 33 -17.11 5.05 -15.36
CA ALA A 33 -16.39 4.07 -16.16
C ALA A 33 -15.18 4.80 -16.76
N ALA A 34 -14.08 4.81 -16.01
CA ALA A 34 -12.82 5.37 -16.47
C ALA A 34 -12.49 4.59 -17.73
N GLY A 35 -12.30 5.28 -18.82
CA GLY A 35 -11.81 4.68 -20.06
C GLY A 35 -10.50 3.92 -19.76
N PRO A 36 -9.99 3.16 -20.71
CA PRO A 36 -8.77 2.38 -20.49
C PRO A 36 -7.67 3.30 -19.95
N TYR A 37 -7.03 2.87 -18.86
CA TYR A 37 -5.98 3.63 -18.21
C TYR A 37 -4.88 4.01 -19.21
N LYS A 38 -4.52 5.28 -19.26
CA LYS A 38 -3.42 5.78 -20.09
C LYS A 38 -2.41 6.52 -19.21
N PRO A 39 -1.14 6.07 -19.15
CA PRO A 39 -0.10 6.77 -18.42
C PRO A 39 0.05 8.22 -18.91
N VAL A 40 0.12 9.16 -17.97
CA VAL A 40 0.40 10.58 -18.28
C VAL A 40 1.88 10.91 -18.22
N ALA A 41 2.66 10.12 -17.46
CA ALA A 41 4.10 10.27 -17.37
C ALA A 41 4.80 9.52 -18.50
N SER A 42 5.91 10.08 -18.99
CA SER A 42 6.77 9.37 -19.95
C SER A 42 7.43 8.17 -19.29
N VAL A 43 7.78 7.14 -20.09
CA VAL A 43 8.54 5.97 -19.62
C VAL A 43 9.80 6.40 -18.85
N ARG A 44 10.55 7.38 -19.38
CA ARG A 44 11.74 7.94 -18.72
C ARG A 44 11.41 8.51 -17.33
N GLY A 45 10.29 9.23 -17.19
CA GLY A 45 9.85 9.78 -15.91
C GLY A 45 9.54 8.69 -14.91
N VAL A 46 8.81 7.66 -15.32
CA VAL A 46 8.49 6.50 -14.48
C VAL A 46 9.75 5.76 -14.06
N MET A 47 10.67 5.47 -14.99
CA MET A 47 11.94 4.80 -14.70
C MET A 47 12.83 5.62 -13.75
N THR A 48 12.85 6.95 -13.89
CA THR A 48 13.57 7.83 -12.96
C THR A 48 12.96 7.75 -11.57
N GLY A 49 11.64 7.78 -11.45
CA GLY A 49 10.92 7.60 -10.17
C GLY A 49 11.23 6.25 -9.51
N GLN A 50 11.21 5.17 -10.29
CA GLN A 50 11.57 3.82 -9.80
C GLN A 50 13.01 3.77 -9.28
N LYS A 51 13.96 4.35 -10.03
CA LYS A 51 15.36 4.43 -9.59
C LYS A 51 15.53 5.19 -8.28
N LEU A 52 14.83 6.31 -8.10
CA LEU A 52 14.87 7.09 -6.87
C LEU A 52 14.27 6.33 -5.69
N ALA A 53 13.11 5.70 -5.88
CA ALA A 53 12.47 4.88 -4.86
C ALA A 53 13.34 3.68 -4.47
N PHE A 54 13.93 2.98 -5.44
CA PHE A 54 14.83 1.86 -5.17
C PHE A 54 16.07 2.31 -4.38
N LYS A 55 16.70 3.42 -4.76
CA LYS A 55 17.84 3.98 -4.01
C LYS A 55 17.46 4.34 -2.57
N GLN A 56 16.27 4.91 -2.37
CA GLN A 56 15.75 5.20 -1.04
C GLN A 56 15.57 3.93 -0.21
N LEU A 57 15.04 2.86 -0.79
CA LEU A 57 14.90 1.55 -0.13
C LEU A 57 16.27 0.98 0.27
N GLN A 58 17.26 1.03 -0.63
CA GLN A 58 18.63 0.61 -0.32
C GLN A 58 19.17 1.38 0.89
N THR A 59 19.04 2.71 0.89
CA THR A 59 19.51 3.56 1.99
C THR A 59 18.77 3.23 3.31
N SER A 60 17.46 3.06 3.27
CA SER A 60 16.66 2.75 4.46
C SER A 60 16.98 1.35 5.02
N LEU A 61 17.26 0.36 4.17
CA LEU A 61 17.58 -1.00 4.62
C LEU A 61 19.02 -1.16 5.12
N THR A 62 19.96 -0.30 4.69
CA THR A 62 21.35 -0.34 5.11
C THR A 62 21.71 0.70 6.19
N GLY A 63 20.84 1.69 6.40
CA GLY A 63 21.03 2.79 7.34
C GLY A 63 20.73 2.42 8.79
N THR A 64 20.79 3.44 9.65
CA THR A 64 20.44 3.32 11.08
C THR A 64 19.00 2.93 11.28
N LYS A 65 18.77 2.07 12.29
CA LYS A 65 17.42 1.67 12.69
C LYS A 65 16.81 2.77 13.56
N ASP A 66 16.04 3.65 12.95
CA ASP A 66 15.21 4.63 13.68
C ASP A 66 13.74 4.21 13.70
N MET A 67 12.94 4.91 14.49
CA MET A 67 11.51 4.60 14.64
C MET A 67 10.70 4.79 13.36
N ASP A 68 11.15 5.68 12.46
CA ASP A 68 10.44 6.00 11.23
C ASP A 68 10.85 5.10 10.06
N ARG A 69 11.95 4.34 10.21
CA ARG A 69 12.48 3.44 9.18
C ARG A 69 11.46 2.46 8.60
N PRO A 70 10.65 1.73 9.40
CA PRO A 70 9.66 0.82 8.86
C PRO A 70 8.60 1.54 8.02
N VAL A 71 8.18 2.72 8.44
CA VAL A 71 7.21 3.55 7.69
C VAL A 71 7.82 4.05 6.38
N ALA A 72 9.07 4.50 6.41
CA ALA A 72 9.79 4.94 5.22
C ALA A 72 9.95 3.80 4.20
N ILE A 73 10.31 2.59 4.64
CA ILE A 73 10.40 1.41 3.78
C ILE A 73 9.02 1.06 3.22
N GLN A 74 7.98 1.01 4.05
CA GLN A 74 6.62 0.71 3.60
C GLN A 74 6.17 1.67 2.49
N LEU A 75 6.17 2.98 2.77
CA LEU A 75 5.63 3.98 1.83
C LEU A 75 6.46 4.05 0.54
N THR A 76 7.77 3.91 0.63
CA THR A 76 8.64 3.90 -0.55
C THR A 76 8.42 2.66 -1.41
N SER A 77 8.18 1.50 -0.78
CA SER A 77 7.84 0.26 -1.50
C SER A 77 6.48 0.35 -2.18
N GLU A 78 5.47 0.92 -1.51
CA GLU A 78 4.15 1.17 -2.11
C GLU A 78 4.26 2.12 -3.31
N ALA A 79 5.05 3.19 -3.20
CA ALA A 79 5.29 4.12 -4.31
C ALA A 79 6.02 3.42 -5.48
N LEU A 80 7.02 2.57 -5.20
CA LEU A 80 7.70 1.78 -6.23
C LEU A 80 6.73 0.82 -6.92
N ALA A 81 5.84 0.19 -6.16
CA ALA A 81 4.82 -0.70 -6.71
C ALA A 81 3.87 0.04 -7.66
N GLU A 82 3.41 1.23 -7.31
CA GLU A 82 2.57 2.04 -8.21
C GLU A 82 3.31 2.47 -9.48
N LEU A 83 4.57 2.87 -9.39
CA LEU A 83 5.37 3.17 -10.56
C LEU A 83 5.57 1.93 -11.45
N ALA A 84 5.73 0.75 -10.86
CA ALA A 84 5.81 -0.50 -11.61
C ALA A 84 4.45 -0.85 -12.26
N ASN A 85 3.34 -0.62 -11.56
CA ASN A 85 2.00 -0.79 -12.09
C ASN A 85 1.76 0.11 -13.32
N VAL A 86 2.14 1.40 -13.25
CA VAL A 86 2.10 2.31 -14.41
C VAL A 86 2.89 1.76 -15.59
N ASN A 87 4.04 1.16 -15.32
CA ASN A 87 4.89 0.58 -16.35
C ASN A 87 4.25 -0.56 -17.13
N THR A 88 3.33 -1.32 -16.55
CA THR A 88 2.62 -2.39 -17.26
C THR A 88 1.83 -1.88 -18.47
N TYR A 89 1.52 -0.58 -18.52
CA TYR A 89 0.80 0.07 -19.61
C TYR A 89 1.71 0.75 -20.65
N ASN A 90 3.02 0.81 -20.38
CA ASN A 90 3.96 1.53 -21.24
C ASN A 90 4.48 0.69 -22.41
N ASN A 91 4.33 -0.63 -22.38
CA ASN A 91 4.76 -1.54 -23.43
C ASN A 91 3.80 -2.73 -23.53
N GLU A 92 3.48 -3.14 -24.76
CA GLU A 92 2.56 -4.25 -25.02
C GLU A 92 3.22 -5.62 -24.98
N LYS A 93 4.56 -5.68 -24.98
CA LYS A 93 5.29 -6.94 -24.95
C LYS A 93 5.05 -7.66 -23.62
N GLU A 94 4.79 -8.96 -23.69
CA GLU A 94 4.41 -9.78 -22.55
C GLU A 94 5.52 -9.88 -21.50
N ASP A 95 6.75 -10.08 -21.94
CA ASP A 95 7.93 -10.15 -21.05
C ASP A 95 8.13 -8.83 -20.28
N TYR A 96 7.97 -7.68 -20.95
CA TYR A 96 8.04 -6.38 -20.29
C TYR A 96 6.96 -6.24 -19.20
N ARG A 97 5.73 -6.62 -19.51
CA ARG A 97 4.62 -6.60 -18.54
C ARG A 97 4.87 -7.57 -17.38
N THR A 98 5.46 -8.72 -17.67
CA THR A 98 5.84 -9.72 -16.67
C THR A 98 6.83 -9.14 -15.68
N TRP A 99 7.91 -8.50 -16.13
CA TRP A 99 8.88 -7.86 -15.24
C TRP A 99 8.28 -6.68 -14.45
N ALA A 100 7.47 -5.85 -15.10
CA ALA A 100 6.78 -4.77 -14.41
C ALA A 100 5.83 -5.30 -13.33
N GLY A 101 5.11 -6.38 -13.59
CA GLY A 101 4.27 -7.08 -12.62
C GLY A 101 5.07 -7.68 -11.47
N GLN A 102 6.18 -8.36 -11.75
CA GLN A 102 7.07 -8.91 -10.73
C GLN A 102 7.65 -7.81 -9.82
N LEU A 103 8.08 -6.69 -10.42
CA LEU A 103 8.58 -5.55 -9.67
C LEU A 103 7.50 -5.01 -8.71
N ARG A 104 6.27 -4.83 -9.20
CA ARG A 104 5.12 -4.39 -8.41
C ARG A 104 4.86 -5.34 -7.24
N ASP A 105 4.73 -6.63 -7.52
CA ASP A 105 4.32 -7.62 -6.53
C ASP A 105 5.40 -7.79 -5.44
N THR A 106 6.69 -7.82 -5.85
CA THR A 106 7.81 -7.86 -4.91
C THR A 106 7.89 -6.60 -4.04
N ALA A 107 7.63 -5.42 -4.61
CA ALA A 107 7.61 -4.17 -3.85
C ALA A 107 6.45 -4.15 -2.84
N MET A 108 5.28 -4.67 -3.20
CA MET A 108 4.15 -4.80 -2.27
C MET A 108 4.43 -5.82 -1.15
N GLU A 109 5.15 -6.91 -1.45
CA GLU A 109 5.57 -7.85 -0.41
C GLU A 109 6.55 -7.20 0.58
N LEU A 110 7.50 -6.40 0.08
CA LEU A 110 8.42 -5.62 0.93
C LEU A 110 7.66 -4.62 1.80
N ALA A 111 6.67 -3.92 1.25
CA ALA A 111 5.81 -3.02 2.03
C ALA A 111 5.06 -3.77 3.14
N GLY A 112 4.51 -4.93 2.82
CA GLY A 112 3.81 -5.81 3.76
C GLY A 112 4.72 -6.30 4.89
N GLU A 113 5.98 -6.61 4.60
CA GLU A 113 6.95 -7.00 5.62
C GLU A 113 7.29 -5.82 6.53
N ALA A 114 7.60 -4.65 5.97
CA ALA A 114 7.93 -3.44 6.72
C ALA A 114 6.78 -2.98 7.64
N LYS A 115 5.53 -3.18 7.23
CA LYS A 115 4.33 -2.86 8.02
C LYS A 115 4.27 -3.61 9.36
N LYS A 116 4.97 -4.73 9.51
CA LYS A 116 5.06 -5.47 10.77
C LYS A 116 5.91 -4.76 11.83
N LYS A 117 6.62 -3.68 11.47
CA LYS A 117 7.45 -2.87 12.36
C LYS A 117 8.52 -3.70 13.10
N ASP A 118 8.47 -3.72 14.42
CA ASP A 118 9.44 -4.47 15.26
C ASP A 118 9.43 -6.00 15.02
N LYS A 119 8.39 -6.51 14.36
CA LYS A 119 8.24 -7.92 14.00
C LYS A 119 8.66 -8.20 12.55
N ALA A 120 9.15 -7.20 11.84
CA ALA A 120 9.57 -7.37 10.45
C ALA A 120 10.85 -8.22 10.39
N ASP A 121 10.89 -9.12 9.43
CA ASP A 121 12.05 -9.94 9.13
C ASP A 121 13.00 -9.15 8.21
N GLU A 122 14.13 -8.71 8.76
CA GLU A 122 15.12 -7.92 8.04
C GLU A 122 15.81 -8.70 6.92
N ASP A 123 16.08 -9.98 7.12
CA ASP A 123 16.74 -10.79 6.11
C ASP A 123 15.80 -11.05 4.93
N LYS A 124 14.51 -11.23 5.23
CA LYS A 124 13.47 -11.27 4.20
C LYS A 124 13.39 -9.96 3.44
N MET A 125 13.39 -8.80 4.11
CA MET A 125 13.36 -7.50 3.44
C MET A 125 14.58 -7.27 2.53
N LYS A 126 15.78 -7.68 2.97
CA LYS A 126 17.00 -7.62 2.14
C LYS A 126 16.93 -8.55 0.93
N SER A 127 16.38 -9.75 1.12
CA SER A 127 16.15 -10.70 0.03
C SER A 127 15.18 -10.15 -1.02
N LEU A 128 14.09 -9.52 -0.58
CA LEU A 128 13.13 -8.87 -1.46
C LEU A 128 13.77 -7.69 -2.22
N LEU A 129 14.62 -6.89 -1.56
CA LEU A 129 15.37 -5.83 -2.22
C LEU A 129 16.31 -6.38 -3.30
N ALA A 130 16.99 -7.49 -3.04
CA ALA A 130 17.84 -8.15 -4.04
C ALA A 130 17.03 -8.67 -5.23
N THR A 131 15.82 -9.19 -4.99
CA THR A 131 14.89 -9.61 -6.05
C THR A 131 14.43 -8.43 -6.90
N LEU A 132 14.12 -7.27 -6.29
CA LEU A 132 13.80 -6.03 -7.00
C LEU A 132 14.96 -5.60 -7.92
N ASP A 133 16.20 -5.63 -7.42
CA ASP A 133 17.39 -5.29 -8.22
C ASP A 133 17.56 -6.21 -9.42
N ALA A 134 17.47 -7.53 -9.20
CA ALA A 134 17.56 -8.53 -10.26
C ALA A 134 16.47 -8.35 -11.33
N THR A 135 15.23 -8.05 -10.92
CA THR A 135 14.13 -7.80 -11.86
C THR A 135 14.37 -6.56 -12.70
N CYS A 136 14.83 -5.46 -12.07
CA CYS A 136 15.21 -4.24 -12.79
C CYS A 136 16.30 -4.51 -13.82
N LYS A 137 17.35 -5.26 -13.41
CA LYS A 137 18.48 -5.61 -14.29
C LYS A 137 18.01 -6.46 -15.48
N SER A 138 17.22 -7.51 -15.25
CA SER A 138 16.73 -8.38 -16.33
C SER A 138 15.92 -7.60 -17.37
N CYS A 139 15.05 -6.68 -16.93
CA CYS A 139 14.30 -5.84 -17.85
C CYS A 139 15.22 -4.89 -18.64
N HIS A 140 16.20 -4.26 -17.99
CA HIS A 140 17.13 -3.35 -18.64
C HIS A 140 18.05 -4.08 -19.63
N ASP A 141 18.54 -5.27 -19.31
CA ASP A 141 19.39 -6.07 -20.21
C ASP A 141 18.64 -6.45 -21.52
N ALA A 142 17.29 -6.51 -21.47
CA ALA A 142 16.47 -6.83 -22.65
C ALA A 142 16.00 -5.59 -23.45
N TYR A 143 15.91 -4.39 -22.81
CA TYR A 143 15.26 -3.21 -23.40
C TYR A 143 16.14 -1.95 -23.45
N GLN A 144 17.37 -1.99 -23.02
CA GLN A 144 18.38 -0.93 -23.16
C GLN A 144 19.58 -1.44 -23.95
#